data_4c14fd156b735c4ae17fb7d3a6897996
#
_entry.id   4c14fd156b735c4ae17fb7d3a6897996
#
_cell.length_a   1.000
_cell.length_b   1.000
_cell.length_c   1.000
_cell.angle_alpha   90.00
_cell.angle_beta   90.00
_cell.angle_gamma   90.00
#
_symmetry.space_group_name_H-M   'P 1'
#
loop_
_entity.id
_entity.type
_entity.pdbx_description
1 polymer ?
#
loop_
_entity_poly.entity_id
_entity_poly.type
_entity_poly.pdbx_seq_one_letter_code
_entity_poly.pdbx_strand_id
1 'polypeptide(L)'
;MATRARWLLVVLALAVGVTDTALAQTELRVVSYNIRHGRGMDDSVNLARSSNVLRALQADIVGLQEVDERVRRSGNVDQAATLGGMLGMEHAYGAFMEYQGGNYGLAILSRFPITRATPVRLPDGNEPRVALIAELRLPDARTIAVVNVHFDWVSADGFRFAQASALAAVLDTLSVPYILLGDFNDEPGSRTLELFQRRATELKKLEADRMTFSSTDPTKEIDFVFAAPAASWSAGVARPVTERVASDHRPVLAIVTLRR
;
A
#
# COMPACT_ATOMS: atom_id res chain seq x y z
N MET A 1 -73.12 49.26 -15.61
CA MET A 1 -71.66 49.35 -15.37
C MET A 1 -71.20 47.98 -14.75
N ALA A 2 -70.59 47.15 -15.52
CA ALA A 2 -70.13 45.83 -15.07
C ALA A 2 -68.61 45.76 -15.08
N THR A 3 -68.01 45.74 -13.91
CA THR A 3 -66.57 45.63 -13.67
C THR A 3 -66.13 44.18 -13.83
N ARG A 4 -65.27 43.87 -14.83
CA ARG A 4 -64.66 42.58 -15.05
C ARG A 4 -63.36 42.52 -14.24
N ALA A 5 -63.32 41.64 -13.22
CA ALA A 5 -62.10 41.26 -12.51
C ALA A 5 -61.23 40.34 -13.35
N ARG A 6 -59.98 40.74 -13.60
CA ARG A 6 -58.97 39.89 -14.27
C ARG A 6 -58.19 39.16 -13.20
N TRP A 7 -58.26 37.83 -13.16
CA TRP A 7 -57.39 36.98 -12.35
C TRP A 7 -56.08 36.75 -13.09
N LEU A 8 -54.97 37.20 -12.49
CA LEU A 8 -53.62 36.84 -12.93
C LEU A 8 -53.26 35.50 -12.32
N LEU A 9 -53.07 34.48 -13.16
CA LEU A 9 -52.46 33.20 -12.77
C LEU A 9 -50.93 33.39 -12.76
N VAL A 10 -50.33 33.38 -11.56
CA VAL A 10 -48.87 33.31 -11.40
C VAL A 10 -48.48 31.85 -11.43
N VAL A 11 -47.86 31.40 -12.53
CA VAL A 11 -47.25 30.07 -12.62
C VAL A 11 -45.89 30.12 -12.00
N LEU A 12 -45.76 29.55 -10.80
CA LEU A 12 -44.47 29.37 -10.11
C LEU A 12 -43.75 28.16 -10.72
N ALA A 13 -42.76 28.39 -11.59
CA ALA A 13 -41.91 27.34 -12.11
C ALA A 13 -40.90 26.92 -11.01
N LEU A 14 -41.12 25.77 -10.40
CA LEU A 14 -40.09 25.12 -9.58
C LEU A 14 -38.96 24.62 -10.48
N ALA A 15 -37.83 25.33 -10.48
CA ALA A 15 -36.59 24.83 -11.03
C ALA A 15 -36.04 23.75 -10.07
N VAL A 16 -36.26 22.49 -10.40
CA VAL A 16 -35.56 21.37 -9.75
C VAL A 16 -34.10 21.43 -10.21
N GLY A 17 -33.27 22.02 -9.37
CA GLY A 17 -31.83 22.01 -9.58
C GLY A 17 -31.34 20.57 -9.43
N VAL A 18 -31.04 19.93 -10.55
CA VAL A 18 -30.25 18.67 -10.56
C VAL A 18 -28.85 19.07 -10.10
N THR A 19 -28.58 18.90 -8.82
CA THR A 19 -27.20 18.95 -8.33
C THR A 19 -26.51 17.71 -8.90
N ASP A 20 -25.74 17.92 -9.96
CA ASP A 20 -24.73 16.95 -10.41
C ASP A 20 -23.77 16.80 -9.24
N THR A 21 -24.01 15.81 -8.40
CA THR A 21 -23.01 15.36 -7.42
C THR A 21 -21.89 14.74 -8.24
N ALA A 22 -20.96 15.58 -8.67
CA ALA A 22 -19.71 15.11 -9.25
C ALA A 22 -19.11 14.16 -8.23
N LEU A 23 -19.25 12.84 -8.47
CA LEU A 23 -18.65 11.81 -7.64
C LEU A 23 -17.16 12.16 -7.55
N ALA A 24 -16.71 12.53 -6.36
CA ALA A 24 -15.33 12.94 -6.15
C ALA A 24 -14.39 11.78 -6.55
N GLN A 25 -13.31 12.10 -7.22
CA GLN A 25 -12.23 11.15 -7.46
C GLN A 25 -11.71 10.70 -6.11
N THR A 26 -11.48 9.39 -5.93
CA THR A 26 -10.99 8.86 -4.67
C THR A 26 -9.47 8.96 -4.61
N GLU A 27 -8.97 9.95 -3.90
CA GLU A 27 -7.54 10.05 -3.56
C GLU A 27 -7.21 9.09 -2.42
N LEU A 28 -6.13 8.35 -2.55
CA LEU A 28 -5.64 7.37 -1.59
C LEU A 28 -4.23 7.72 -1.15
N ARG A 29 -4.01 7.70 0.14
CA ARG A 29 -2.69 7.83 0.79
C ARG A 29 -2.20 6.42 1.12
N VAL A 30 -1.22 5.96 0.38
CA VAL A 30 -0.70 4.60 0.44
C VAL A 30 0.73 4.63 0.98
N VAL A 31 1.03 3.78 1.94
CA VAL A 31 2.37 3.68 2.54
C VAL A 31 2.94 2.29 2.34
N SER A 32 4.16 2.20 1.84
CA SER A 32 5.01 1.01 1.94
C SER A 32 6.04 1.21 3.05
N TYR A 33 6.15 0.25 3.97
CA TYR A 33 7.10 0.39 5.08
C TYR A 33 7.61 -0.96 5.58
N ASN A 34 8.88 -1.24 5.35
CA ASN A 34 9.59 -2.31 6.04
C ASN A 34 9.85 -1.85 7.49
N ILE A 35 9.19 -2.50 8.46
CA ILE A 35 9.22 -2.11 9.87
C ILE A 35 10.29 -2.84 10.69
N ARG A 36 11.08 -3.72 10.07
CA ARG A 36 12.12 -4.50 10.77
C ARG A 36 11.57 -5.13 12.05
N HIS A 37 10.44 -5.84 11.97
CA HIS A 37 9.71 -6.40 13.13
C HIS A 37 9.54 -5.43 14.31
N GLY A 38 9.40 -4.12 14.03
CA GLY A 38 9.30 -3.06 15.04
C GLY A 38 10.61 -2.67 15.70
N ARG A 39 11.75 -3.23 15.27
CA ARG A 39 13.08 -2.93 15.81
C ARG A 39 13.63 -1.65 15.19
N GLY A 40 13.84 -0.66 16.02
CA GLY A 40 14.45 0.60 15.62
C GLY A 40 15.97 0.55 15.47
N MET A 41 16.55 1.66 15.03
CA MET A 41 18.00 1.86 14.91
C MET A 41 18.72 1.92 16.26
N ASP A 42 17.95 2.03 17.36
CA ASP A 42 18.37 1.90 18.75
C ASP A 42 18.29 0.47 19.29
N ASP A 43 18.07 -0.50 18.40
CA ASP A 43 17.91 -1.93 18.69
C ASP A 43 16.71 -2.28 19.59
N SER A 44 15.81 -1.33 19.85
CA SER A 44 14.61 -1.54 20.67
C SER A 44 13.40 -1.87 19.80
N VAL A 45 12.67 -2.93 20.14
CA VAL A 45 11.37 -3.26 19.52
C VAL A 45 10.29 -2.35 20.11
N ASN A 46 9.66 -1.52 19.27
CA ASN A 46 8.68 -0.55 19.71
C ASN A 46 7.62 -0.27 18.63
N LEU A 47 6.51 -1.00 18.67
CA LEU A 47 5.39 -0.84 17.71
C LEU A 47 4.67 0.50 17.85
N ALA A 48 4.66 1.10 19.05
CA ALA A 48 4.07 2.43 19.21
C ALA A 48 4.82 3.49 18.38
N ARG A 49 6.14 3.34 18.22
CA ARG A 49 6.95 4.18 17.34
C ARG A 49 6.50 4.03 15.87
N SER A 50 6.43 2.81 15.37
CA SER A 50 5.94 2.54 14.00
C SER A 50 4.51 3.06 13.79
N SER A 51 3.62 2.85 14.78
CA SER A 51 2.25 3.38 14.75
C SER A 51 2.22 4.91 14.68
N ASN A 52 3.07 5.61 15.44
CA ASN A 52 3.13 7.08 15.42
C ASN A 52 3.60 7.61 14.06
N VAL A 53 4.58 6.96 13.43
CA VAL A 53 5.02 7.28 12.06
C VAL A 53 3.84 7.16 11.09
N LEU A 54 3.16 6.00 11.08
CA LEU A 54 2.03 5.74 10.19
C LEU A 54 0.86 6.69 10.42
N ARG A 55 0.56 7.03 11.69
CA ARG A 55 -0.49 7.99 12.05
C ARG A 55 -0.17 9.39 11.52
N ALA A 56 1.07 9.84 11.64
CA ALA A 56 1.51 11.13 11.12
C ALA A 56 1.40 11.22 9.59
N LEU A 57 1.50 10.09 8.89
CA LEU A 57 1.32 10.02 7.44
C LEU A 57 -0.15 10.01 7.00
N GLN A 58 -1.10 9.84 7.94
CA GLN A 58 -2.54 9.75 7.64
C GLN A 58 -2.84 8.74 6.53
N ALA A 59 -2.19 7.58 6.59
CA ALA A 59 -2.32 6.54 5.58
C ALA A 59 -3.74 5.97 5.53
N ASP A 60 -4.26 5.73 4.35
CA ASP A 60 -5.50 4.99 4.12
C ASP A 60 -5.22 3.48 3.97
N ILE A 61 -4.07 3.18 3.37
CA ILE A 61 -3.61 1.82 3.10
C ILE A 61 -2.12 1.74 3.45
N VAL A 62 -1.72 0.66 4.13
CA VAL A 62 -0.32 0.41 4.50
C VAL A 62 0.07 -1.02 4.12
N GLY A 63 1.14 -1.18 3.35
CA GLY A 63 1.83 -2.46 3.20
C GLY A 63 3.06 -2.48 4.11
N LEU A 64 3.12 -3.47 4.99
CA LEU A 64 4.19 -3.66 5.94
C LEU A 64 5.01 -4.89 5.56
N GLN A 65 6.33 -4.75 5.56
CA GLN A 65 7.27 -5.84 5.39
C GLN A 65 7.98 -6.12 6.72
N GLU A 66 8.50 -7.33 6.85
CA GLU A 66 9.17 -7.81 8.07
C GLU A 66 8.28 -7.78 9.32
N VAL A 67 7.09 -8.33 9.20
CA VAL A 67 6.09 -8.35 10.28
C VAL A 67 6.15 -9.69 11.01
N ASP A 68 6.27 -9.65 12.32
CA ASP A 68 6.23 -10.84 13.20
C ASP A 68 4.80 -11.08 13.70
N GLU A 69 4.37 -12.35 13.64
CA GLU A 69 3.17 -12.83 14.32
C GLU A 69 3.61 -13.79 15.44
N ARG A 70 3.53 -13.35 16.68
CA ARG A 70 3.88 -14.14 17.90
C ARG A 70 5.31 -14.69 17.93
N VAL A 71 6.23 -14.01 17.30
CA VAL A 71 7.66 -14.36 17.29
C VAL A 71 8.32 -13.92 18.60
N ARG A 72 9.19 -14.76 19.15
CA ARG A 72 9.85 -14.51 20.45
C ARG A 72 10.67 -13.23 20.45
N ARG A 73 11.42 -12.93 19.38
CA ARG A 73 12.28 -11.74 19.29
C ARG A 73 11.51 -10.43 19.44
N SER A 74 10.23 -10.42 19.11
CA SER A 74 9.34 -9.26 19.19
C SER A 74 8.29 -9.37 20.31
N GLY A 75 8.56 -10.20 21.33
CA GLY A 75 7.72 -10.29 22.52
C GLY A 75 6.46 -11.13 22.37
N ASN A 76 6.40 -12.03 21.39
CA ASN A 76 5.27 -12.90 21.08
C ASN A 76 3.98 -12.11 20.72
N VAL A 77 4.13 -10.91 20.17
CA VAL A 77 3.02 -10.03 19.79
C VAL A 77 2.59 -10.34 18.35
N ASP A 78 1.30 -10.32 18.09
CA ASP A 78 0.75 -10.20 16.74
C ASP A 78 0.86 -8.74 16.30
N GLN A 79 1.90 -8.44 15.52
CA GLN A 79 2.23 -7.07 15.14
C GLN A 79 1.20 -6.47 14.19
N ALA A 80 0.65 -7.27 13.25
CA ALA A 80 -0.35 -6.81 12.31
C ALA A 80 -1.63 -6.40 13.03
N ALA A 81 -2.16 -7.27 13.89
CA ALA A 81 -3.35 -6.97 14.70
C ALA A 81 -3.12 -5.80 15.64
N THR A 82 -1.95 -5.73 16.29
CA THR A 82 -1.60 -4.65 17.23
C THR A 82 -1.55 -3.29 16.52
N LEU A 83 -0.86 -3.20 15.38
CA LEU A 83 -0.78 -1.95 14.59
C LEU A 83 -2.14 -1.57 14.02
N GLY A 84 -2.92 -2.54 13.52
CA GLY A 84 -4.30 -2.31 13.08
C GLY A 84 -5.15 -1.70 14.17
N GLY A 85 -5.11 -2.29 15.38
CA GLY A 85 -5.83 -1.76 16.57
C GLY A 85 -5.38 -0.36 16.98
N MET A 86 -4.06 -0.10 17.01
CA MET A 86 -3.52 1.23 17.36
C MET A 86 -3.92 2.33 16.34
N LEU A 87 -4.14 1.96 15.08
CA LEU A 87 -4.45 2.89 13.99
C LEU A 87 -5.94 2.95 13.65
N GLY A 88 -6.76 2.05 14.22
CA GLY A 88 -8.18 1.91 13.87
C GLY A 88 -8.35 1.41 12.42
N MET A 89 -7.49 0.50 11.98
CA MET A 89 -7.47 -0.07 10.64
C MET A 89 -7.75 -1.58 10.69
N GLU A 90 -8.42 -2.11 9.66
CA GLU A 90 -8.44 -3.55 9.41
C GLU A 90 -7.05 -4.03 9.03
N HIS A 91 -6.79 -5.31 9.24
CA HIS A 91 -5.50 -5.91 8.90
C HIS A 91 -5.66 -7.26 8.22
N ALA A 92 -4.70 -7.57 7.35
CA ALA A 92 -4.45 -8.90 6.81
C ALA A 92 -2.99 -9.24 7.01
N TYR A 93 -2.70 -10.53 7.23
CA TYR A 93 -1.36 -11.05 7.42
C TYR A 93 -1.08 -12.21 6.47
N GLY A 94 0.16 -12.29 5.99
CA GLY A 94 0.65 -13.38 5.14
C GLY A 94 1.99 -13.86 5.60
N ALA A 95 2.02 -15.02 6.28
CA ALA A 95 3.26 -15.67 6.68
C ALA A 95 4.01 -16.22 5.46
N PHE A 96 5.32 -16.05 5.42
CA PHE A 96 6.16 -16.73 4.45
C PHE A 96 7.06 -17.80 5.10
N MET A 97 7.34 -17.71 6.40
CA MET A 97 8.05 -18.77 7.13
C MET A 97 7.71 -18.76 8.61
N GLU A 98 7.87 -19.93 9.26
CA GLU A 98 7.89 -20.06 10.70
C GLU A 98 9.22 -19.53 11.25
N TYR A 99 9.17 -18.81 12.36
CA TYR A 99 10.35 -18.23 12.97
C TYR A 99 10.21 -18.09 14.50
N GLN A 100 11.14 -18.65 15.26
CA GLN A 100 11.20 -18.54 16.73
C GLN A 100 9.87 -18.76 17.47
N GLY A 101 9.06 -19.71 17.01
CA GLY A 101 7.80 -20.12 17.65
C GLY A 101 6.57 -19.33 17.21
N GLY A 102 6.72 -18.44 16.25
CA GLY A 102 5.66 -17.71 15.57
C GLY A 102 5.88 -17.73 14.06
N ASN A 103 5.35 -16.74 13.37
CA ASN A 103 5.46 -16.56 11.93
C ASN A 103 6.11 -15.22 11.58
N TYR A 104 6.84 -15.20 10.48
CA TYR A 104 7.43 -13.99 9.88
C TYR A 104 6.85 -13.77 8.50
N GLY A 105 6.46 -12.52 8.21
CA GLY A 105 5.68 -12.30 7.00
C GLY A 105 5.47 -10.83 6.63
N LEU A 106 4.34 -10.63 5.97
CA LEU A 106 3.85 -9.34 5.46
C LEU A 106 2.51 -9.01 6.09
N ALA A 107 2.18 -7.71 6.19
CA ALA A 107 0.83 -7.29 6.53
C ALA A 107 0.33 -6.18 5.59
N ILE A 108 -0.99 -6.10 5.45
CA ILE A 108 -1.69 -4.96 4.86
C ILE A 108 -2.63 -4.43 5.92
N LEU A 109 -2.54 -3.11 6.18
CA LEU A 109 -3.51 -2.40 7.01
C LEU A 109 -4.37 -1.51 6.11
N SER A 110 -5.65 -1.38 6.42
CA SER A 110 -6.58 -0.59 5.60
C SER A 110 -7.64 0.11 6.44
N ARG A 111 -7.94 1.37 6.13
CA ARG A 111 -9.13 2.06 6.63
C ARG A 111 -10.43 1.57 5.97
N PHE A 112 -10.29 0.90 4.84
CA PHE A 112 -11.41 0.33 4.09
C PHE A 112 -11.56 -1.14 4.41
N PRO A 113 -12.79 -1.70 4.34
CA PRO A 113 -13.02 -3.12 4.56
C PRO A 113 -12.15 -4.00 3.66
N ILE A 114 -11.46 -4.96 4.25
CA ILE A 114 -10.73 -6.02 3.55
C ILE A 114 -11.72 -7.16 3.27
N THR A 115 -12.17 -7.27 2.03
CA THR A 115 -13.18 -8.29 1.64
C THR A 115 -12.57 -9.66 1.39
N ARG A 116 -11.28 -9.69 1.05
CA ARG A 116 -10.51 -10.92 0.82
C ARG A 116 -9.02 -10.64 1.04
N ALA A 117 -8.32 -11.61 1.60
CA ALA A 117 -6.85 -11.59 1.67
C ALA A 117 -6.28 -12.97 1.32
N THR A 118 -5.25 -12.98 0.48
CA THR A 118 -4.65 -14.22 -0.03
C THR A 118 -3.13 -14.08 -0.05
N PRO A 119 -2.39 -14.82 0.77
CA PRO A 119 -0.95 -14.98 0.61
C PRO A 119 -0.67 -15.91 -0.58
N VAL A 120 0.06 -15.42 -1.56
CA VAL A 120 0.48 -16.19 -2.74
C VAL A 120 1.93 -16.59 -2.55
N ARG A 121 2.20 -17.90 -2.48
CA ARG A 121 3.56 -18.41 -2.39
C ARG A 121 4.34 -18.08 -3.66
N LEU A 122 5.51 -17.51 -3.48
CA LEU A 122 6.47 -17.23 -4.55
C LEU A 122 7.50 -18.38 -4.64
N PRO A 123 8.22 -18.53 -5.78
CA PRO A 123 9.30 -19.47 -5.90
C PRO A 123 10.30 -19.38 -4.74
N ASP A 124 10.81 -20.50 -4.33
CA ASP A 124 11.80 -20.56 -3.26
C ASP A 124 13.06 -19.79 -3.63
N GLY A 125 13.64 -19.14 -2.63
CA GLY A 125 14.87 -18.37 -2.73
C GLY A 125 15.81 -18.70 -1.58
N ASN A 126 16.62 -17.73 -1.18
CA ASN A 126 17.42 -17.83 0.03
C ASN A 126 16.52 -17.94 1.27
N GLU A 127 15.39 -17.20 1.24
CA GLU A 127 14.30 -17.33 2.19
C GLU A 127 12.98 -17.56 1.47
N PRO A 128 12.02 -18.28 2.08
CA PRO A 128 10.66 -18.32 1.55
C PRO A 128 10.06 -16.93 1.43
N ARG A 129 9.29 -16.68 0.38
CA ARG A 129 8.57 -15.40 0.18
C ARG A 129 7.12 -15.64 -0.25
N VAL A 130 6.27 -14.67 0.07
CA VAL A 130 4.90 -14.57 -0.43
C VAL A 130 4.66 -13.18 -0.98
N ALA A 131 3.66 -13.05 -1.86
CA ALA A 131 2.98 -11.79 -2.10
C ALA A 131 1.66 -11.82 -1.32
N LEU A 132 1.39 -10.82 -0.50
CA LEU A 132 0.10 -10.69 0.17
C LEU A 132 -0.83 -9.81 -0.68
N ILE A 133 -1.93 -10.38 -1.15
CA ILE A 133 -2.94 -9.69 -1.96
C ILE A 133 -4.18 -9.49 -1.11
N ALA A 134 -4.62 -8.24 -0.93
CA ALA A 134 -5.86 -7.89 -0.26
C ALA A 134 -6.80 -7.14 -1.20
N GLU A 135 -8.06 -7.56 -1.29
CA GLU A 135 -9.12 -6.84 -1.97
C GLU A 135 -9.82 -5.91 -0.98
N LEU A 136 -9.90 -4.63 -1.34
CA LEU A 136 -10.46 -3.57 -0.50
C LEU A 136 -11.73 -3.02 -1.14
N ARG A 137 -12.78 -2.82 -0.34
CA ARG A 137 -14.01 -2.15 -0.75
C ARG A 137 -13.94 -0.66 -0.40
N LEU A 138 -13.82 0.18 -1.42
CA LEU A 138 -13.81 1.63 -1.26
C LEU A 138 -15.20 2.19 -0.89
N PRO A 139 -15.29 3.43 -0.34
CA PRO A 139 -16.56 4.05 0.04
C PRO A 139 -17.57 4.20 -1.11
N ASP A 140 -17.09 4.31 -2.35
CA ASP A 140 -17.91 4.39 -3.56
C ASP A 140 -18.29 2.99 -4.12
N ALA A 141 -18.12 1.95 -3.33
CA ALA A 141 -18.39 0.55 -3.62
C ALA A 141 -17.47 -0.10 -4.67
N ARG A 142 -16.49 0.62 -5.21
CA ARG A 142 -15.47 0.00 -6.08
C ARG A 142 -14.53 -0.89 -5.28
N THR A 143 -14.00 -1.90 -5.95
CA THR A 143 -12.99 -2.80 -5.38
C THR A 143 -11.64 -2.51 -6.03
N ILE A 144 -10.60 -2.46 -5.22
CA ILE A 144 -9.20 -2.45 -5.66
C ILE A 144 -8.45 -3.60 -4.98
N ALA A 145 -7.37 -4.05 -5.60
CA ALA A 145 -6.43 -4.95 -4.95
C ALA A 145 -5.19 -4.19 -4.46
N VAL A 146 -4.69 -4.55 -3.29
CA VAL A 146 -3.39 -4.12 -2.79
C VAL A 146 -2.49 -5.34 -2.71
N VAL A 147 -1.32 -5.25 -3.29
CA VAL A 147 -0.34 -6.33 -3.37
C VAL A 147 0.92 -5.88 -2.66
N ASN A 148 1.24 -6.53 -1.56
CA ASN A 148 2.42 -6.24 -0.76
C ASN A 148 3.48 -7.34 -0.96
N VAL A 149 4.72 -6.93 -1.20
CA VAL A 149 5.85 -7.81 -1.46
C VAL A 149 7.06 -7.50 -0.59
N HIS A 150 7.89 -8.51 -0.37
CA HIS A 150 9.27 -8.40 0.08
C HIS A 150 10.06 -9.48 -0.63
N PHE A 151 10.76 -9.11 -1.69
CA PHE A 151 11.53 -10.05 -2.49
C PHE A 151 12.84 -10.46 -1.82
N ASP A 152 13.49 -11.48 -2.37
CA ASP A 152 14.76 -11.99 -1.85
C ASP A 152 15.87 -10.93 -1.92
N TRP A 153 16.69 -10.87 -0.87
CA TRP A 153 17.67 -9.82 -0.62
C TRP A 153 19.10 -10.14 -1.07
N VAL A 154 19.39 -11.38 -1.45
CA VAL A 154 20.77 -11.78 -1.81
C VAL A 154 21.26 -11.02 -3.04
N SER A 155 22.58 -10.83 -3.13
CA SER A 155 23.19 -10.02 -4.19
C SER A 155 22.94 -10.57 -5.58
N ALA A 156 22.91 -11.90 -5.76
CA ALA A 156 22.52 -12.54 -7.01
C ALA A 156 20.99 -12.41 -7.21
N ASP A 157 20.56 -11.78 -8.28
CA ASP A 157 19.16 -11.45 -8.54
C ASP A 157 18.26 -12.61 -8.98
N GLY A 158 18.84 -13.82 -9.16
CA GLY A 158 18.13 -14.97 -9.73
C GLY A 158 16.86 -15.35 -8.96
N PHE A 159 16.90 -15.42 -7.65
CA PHE A 159 15.74 -15.72 -6.81
C PHE A 159 14.70 -14.60 -6.89
N ARG A 160 15.14 -13.37 -6.71
CA ARG A 160 14.32 -12.17 -6.78
C ARG A 160 13.57 -12.04 -8.09
N PHE A 161 14.28 -12.26 -9.22
CA PHE A 161 13.67 -12.21 -10.54
C PHE A 161 12.69 -13.37 -10.80
N ALA A 162 12.97 -14.57 -10.29
CA ALA A 162 12.03 -15.69 -10.37
C ALA A 162 10.74 -15.39 -9.55
N GLN A 163 10.88 -14.85 -8.35
CA GLN A 163 9.75 -14.41 -7.51
C GLN A 163 8.94 -13.32 -8.19
N ALA A 164 9.59 -12.32 -8.75
CA ALA A 164 8.94 -11.23 -9.48
C ALA A 164 8.21 -11.74 -10.73
N SER A 165 8.80 -12.66 -11.47
CA SER A 165 8.20 -13.25 -12.67
C SER A 165 6.94 -14.06 -12.36
N ALA A 166 6.97 -14.85 -11.28
CA ALA A 166 5.81 -15.58 -10.81
C ALA A 166 4.69 -14.64 -10.36
N LEU A 167 5.03 -13.58 -9.62
CA LEU A 167 4.05 -12.57 -9.23
C LEU A 167 3.46 -11.85 -10.44
N ALA A 168 4.26 -11.49 -11.42
CA ALA A 168 3.77 -10.82 -12.62
C ALA A 168 2.68 -11.64 -13.34
N ALA A 169 2.82 -12.97 -13.41
CA ALA A 169 1.80 -13.85 -13.96
C ALA A 169 0.51 -13.83 -13.12
N VAL A 170 0.61 -13.72 -11.80
CA VAL A 170 -0.56 -13.57 -10.92
C VAL A 170 -1.23 -12.21 -11.14
N LEU A 171 -0.46 -11.12 -11.22
CA LEU A 171 -0.99 -9.78 -11.47
C LEU A 171 -1.74 -9.69 -12.80
N ASP A 172 -1.27 -10.39 -13.83
CA ASP A 172 -1.93 -10.44 -15.14
C ASP A 172 -3.34 -11.11 -15.08
N THR A 173 -3.68 -11.82 -13.98
CA THR A 173 -5.01 -12.41 -13.75
C THR A 173 -5.98 -11.53 -12.95
N LEU A 174 -5.50 -10.43 -12.38
CA LEU A 174 -6.35 -9.55 -11.58
C LEU A 174 -7.34 -8.78 -12.48
N SER A 175 -8.61 -8.86 -12.13
CA SER A 175 -9.70 -8.20 -12.86
C SER A 175 -10.05 -6.81 -12.32
N VAL A 176 -9.45 -6.39 -11.21
CA VAL A 176 -9.66 -5.10 -10.56
C VAL A 176 -8.39 -4.25 -10.62
N PRO A 177 -8.50 -2.91 -10.58
CA PRO A 177 -7.33 -2.06 -10.43
C PRO A 177 -6.52 -2.42 -9.19
N TYR A 178 -5.18 -2.36 -9.30
CA TYR A 178 -4.34 -2.70 -8.17
C TYR A 178 -3.24 -1.69 -7.89
N ILE A 179 -2.77 -1.72 -6.64
CA ILE A 179 -1.56 -1.06 -6.18
C ILE A 179 -0.58 -2.16 -5.74
N LEU A 180 0.59 -2.20 -6.35
CA LEU A 180 1.70 -3.07 -5.95
C LEU A 180 2.71 -2.22 -5.19
N LEU A 181 3.07 -2.65 -3.99
CA LEU A 181 4.03 -1.94 -3.14
C LEU A 181 4.90 -2.92 -2.36
N GLY A 182 6.00 -2.45 -1.84
CA GLY A 182 6.85 -3.26 -0.99
C GLY A 182 8.33 -2.91 -1.07
N ASP A 183 9.11 -3.78 -0.42
CA ASP A 183 10.55 -3.86 -0.51
C ASP A 183 10.92 -4.83 -1.64
N PHE A 184 11.42 -4.27 -2.73
CA PHE A 184 11.78 -5.05 -3.91
C PHE A 184 13.20 -5.62 -3.82
N ASN A 185 13.99 -5.15 -2.83
CA ASN A 185 15.41 -5.52 -2.68
C ASN A 185 16.22 -5.38 -3.97
N ASP A 186 15.77 -4.47 -4.86
CA ASP A 186 16.39 -4.22 -6.16
C ASP A 186 16.37 -2.73 -6.48
N GLU A 187 17.32 -2.27 -7.29
CA GLU A 187 17.50 -0.85 -7.59
C GLU A 187 16.95 -0.50 -8.99
N PRO A 188 16.70 0.79 -9.29
CA PRO A 188 16.28 1.25 -10.60
C PRO A 188 17.20 0.74 -11.73
N GLY A 189 16.58 0.29 -12.83
CA GLY A 189 17.30 -0.30 -13.97
C GLY A 189 17.51 -1.81 -13.87
N SER A 190 17.09 -2.44 -12.76
CA SER A 190 17.10 -3.89 -12.67
C SER A 190 15.99 -4.53 -13.52
N ARG A 191 16.24 -5.76 -13.99
CA ARG A 191 15.23 -6.52 -14.74
C ARG A 191 13.97 -6.82 -13.92
N THR A 192 14.08 -6.87 -12.58
CA THR A 192 12.95 -7.01 -11.66
C THR A 192 12.02 -5.81 -11.76
N LEU A 193 12.55 -4.59 -11.66
CA LEU A 193 11.73 -3.38 -11.75
C LEU A 193 11.21 -3.13 -13.17
N GLU A 194 12.02 -3.37 -14.19
CA GLU A 194 11.58 -3.30 -15.59
C GLU A 194 10.38 -4.22 -15.87
N LEU A 195 10.32 -5.40 -15.25
CA LEU A 195 9.22 -6.34 -15.39
C LEU A 195 7.88 -5.70 -14.95
N PHE A 196 7.89 -4.96 -13.82
CA PHE A 196 6.70 -4.28 -13.31
C PHE A 196 6.43 -2.95 -14.03
N GLN A 197 7.44 -2.21 -14.43
CA GLN A 197 7.31 -0.96 -15.20
C GLN A 197 6.62 -1.18 -16.57
N ARG A 198 6.73 -2.39 -17.15
CA ARG A 198 5.99 -2.75 -18.37
C ARG A 198 4.51 -3.01 -18.14
N ARG A 199 4.06 -3.23 -16.89
CA ARG A 199 2.69 -3.61 -16.51
C ARG A 199 1.94 -2.53 -15.76
N ALA A 200 2.67 -1.71 -15.02
CA ALA A 200 2.12 -0.76 -14.07
C ALA A 200 2.86 0.57 -14.16
N THR A 201 2.19 1.64 -13.79
CA THR A 201 2.81 2.95 -13.65
C THR A 201 3.50 3.04 -12.29
N GLU A 202 4.81 3.23 -12.29
CA GLU A 202 5.55 3.55 -11.08
C GLU A 202 5.18 4.94 -10.58
N LEU A 203 4.84 5.05 -9.29
CA LEU A 203 4.68 6.33 -8.60
C LEU A 203 6.06 6.85 -8.23
N LYS A 204 6.64 7.64 -9.13
CA LYS A 204 8.04 8.06 -9.03
C LYS A 204 8.29 8.99 -7.85
N LYS A 205 9.42 8.78 -7.21
CA LYS A 205 10.01 9.68 -6.22
C LYS A 205 10.78 10.79 -6.94
N LEU A 206 10.95 11.93 -6.28
CA LEU A 206 11.81 13.00 -6.79
C LEU A 206 13.28 12.55 -6.79
N GLU A 207 14.02 12.84 -7.85
CA GLU A 207 15.41 12.42 -8.01
C GLU A 207 16.31 12.83 -6.84
N ALA A 208 16.08 14.02 -6.27
CA ALA A 208 16.88 14.55 -5.15
C ALA A 208 16.60 13.85 -3.80
N ASP A 209 15.50 13.10 -3.65
CA ASP A 209 15.10 12.44 -2.40
C ASP A 209 14.33 11.16 -2.72
N ARG A 210 15.04 10.16 -3.25
CA ARG A 210 14.43 8.88 -3.64
C ARG A 210 14.93 7.68 -2.84
N MET A 211 16.02 7.86 -2.08
CA MET A 211 16.67 6.75 -1.37
C MET A 211 15.85 6.33 -0.14
N THR A 212 15.64 5.03 0.02
CA THR A 212 14.78 4.44 1.06
C THR A 212 15.55 3.63 2.10
N PHE A 213 16.77 3.17 1.76
CA PHE A 213 17.64 2.38 2.62
C PHE A 213 19.10 2.89 2.60
N SER A 214 19.80 2.98 3.72
CA SER A 214 19.30 2.84 5.11
C SER A 214 18.59 4.14 5.54
N SER A 215 17.79 4.05 6.62
CA SER A 215 17.04 5.21 7.13
C SER A 215 17.92 6.36 7.60
N THR A 216 19.11 6.04 8.14
CA THR A 216 20.06 7.02 8.72
C THR A 216 21.01 7.62 7.70
N ASP A 217 21.44 6.83 6.70
CA ASP A 217 22.33 7.24 5.59
C ASP A 217 21.83 6.54 4.30
N PRO A 218 20.78 7.08 3.67
CA PRO A 218 20.11 6.42 2.55
C PRO A 218 20.96 6.51 1.29
N THR A 219 21.32 5.34 0.76
CA THR A 219 22.14 5.19 -0.44
C THR A 219 21.48 4.29 -1.49
N LYS A 220 20.38 3.60 -1.14
CA LYS A 220 19.67 2.69 -2.04
C LYS A 220 18.21 3.05 -2.15
N GLU A 221 17.66 2.93 -3.35
CA GLU A 221 16.23 2.99 -3.62
C GLU A 221 15.73 1.58 -3.88
N ILE A 222 15.09 0.95 -2.88
CA ILE A 222 14.64 -0.45 -2.96
C ILE A 222 13.17 -0.66 -2.61
N ASP A 223 12.49 0.39 -2.13
CA ASP A 223 11.05 0.37 -1.82
C ASP A 223 10.28 1.13 -2.88
N PHE A 224 9.27 0.49 -3.48
CA PHE A 224 8.53 1.06 -4.61
C PHE A 224 7.02 0.93 -4.44
N VAL A 225 6.30 1.78 -5.19
CA VAL A 225 4.85 1.73 -5.34
C VAL A 225 4.49 1.86 -6.82
N PHE A 226 3.67 0.94 -7.30
CA PHE A 226 3.14 0.90 -8.67
C PHE A 226 1.62 0.87 -8.64
N ALA A 227 0.98 1.38 -9.69
CA ALA A 227 -0.46 1.33 -9.86
C ALA A 227 -0.84 0.85 -11.27
N ALA A 228 -1.80 -0.07 -11.38
CA ALA A 228 -2.25 -0.64 -12.65
C ALA A 228 -3.76 -0.97 -12.65
N PRO A 229 -4.39 -1.03 -13.82
CA PRO A 229 -3.85 -0.55 -15.11
C PRO A 229 -3.72 0.97 -15.13
N ALA A 230 -2.84 1.52 -15.95
CA ALA A 230 -2.59 2.96 -16.01
C ALA A 230 -3.86 3.78 -16.29
N ALA A 231 -4.81 3.21 -17.05
CA ALA A 231 -6.09 3.86 -17.35
C ALA A 231 -6.96 4.10 -16.11
N SER A 232 -6.84 3.27 -15.08
CA SER A 232 -7.62 3.37 -13.84
C SER A 232 -7.09 4.39 -12.85
N TRP A 233 -5.86 4.85 -13.01
CA TRP A 233 -5.20 5.73 -12.05
C TRP A 233 -4.80 7.04 -12.68
N SER A 234 -4.95 8.14 -11.96
CA SER A 234 -4.28 9.39 -12.32
C SER A 234 -2.83 9.35 -11.86
N ALA A 235 -1.97 10.16 -12.52
CA ALA A 235 -0.58 10.26 -12.13
C ALA A 235 -0.48 10.63 -10.63
N GLY A 236 0.22 9.79 -9.88
CA GLY A 236 0.51 10.01 -8.48
C GLY A 236 1.99 10.33 -8.29
N VAL A 237 2.33 10.73 -7.09
CA VAL A 237 3.70 10.97 -6.64
C VAL A 237 4.00 10.11 -5.43
N ALA A 238 5.23 9.65 -5.32
CA ALA A 238 5.73 9.01 -4.12
C ALA A 238 6.88 9.83 -3.51
N ARG A 239 7.08 9.68 -2.21
CA ARG A 239 8.23 10.26 -1.51
C ARG A 239 8.64 9.39 -0.34
N PRO A 240 9.93 9.18 -0.11
CA PRO A 240 10.42 8.67 1.15
C PRO A 240 10.13 9.67 2.26
N VAL A 241 9.89 9.17 3.45
CA VAL A 241 9.67 10.00 4.63
C VAL A 241 10.91 9.93 5.50
N THR A 242 11.43 11.09 5.89
CA THR A 242 12.62 11.15 6.77
C THR A 242 12.24 10.66 8.15
N GLU A 243 12.40 9.36 8.36
CA GLU A 243 12.30 8.66 9.64
C GLU A 243 13.62 7.91 9.85
N ARG A 244 14.32 8.20 10.91
CA ARG A 244 15.71 7.73 11.11
C ARG A 244 15.84 6.67 12.19
N VAL A 245 14.79 6.41 12.96
CA VAL A 245 14.88 5.63 14.21
C VAL A 245 13.97 4.41 14.21
N ALA A 246 12.74 4.53 13.66
CA ALA A 246 11.71 3.50 13.82
C ALA A 246 12.00 2.20 13.03
N SER A 247 12.82 2.27 11.98
CA SER A 247 13.28 1.12 11.18
C SER A 247 14.60 1.50 10.48
N ASP A 248 15.26 0.53 9.85
CA ASP A 248 16.38 0.74 8.94
C ASP A 248 15.93 1.13 7.52
N HIS A 249 14.64 1.04 7.20
CA HIS A 249 14.05 1.61 6.01
C HIS A 249 13.33 2.93 6.28
N ARG A 250 13.23 3.79 5.26
CA ARG A 250 12.34 4.94 5.24
C ARG A 250 10.99 4.55 4.70
N PRO A 251 9.86 4.94 5.35
CA PRO A 251 8.55 4.73 4.76
C PRO A 251 8.44 5.47 3.42
N VAL A 252 7.77 4.86 2.45
CA VAL A 252 7.41 5.51 1.18
C VAL A 252 5.93 5.86 1.21
N LEU A 253 5.61 7.15 1.25
CA LEU A 253 4.25 7.66 1.10
C LEU A 253 3.98 7.93 -0.38
N ALA A 254 2.95 7.30 -0.91
CA ALA A 254 2.41 7.56 -2.23
C ALA A 254 1.00 8.16 -2.14
N ILE A 255 0.69 9.12 -3.01
CA ILE A 255 -0.64 9.69 -3.19
C ILE A 255 -1.08 9.35 -4.60
N VAL A 256 -2.19 8.64 -4.72
CA VAL A 256 -2.71 8.18 -6.00
C VAL A 256 -4.23 8.34 -6.04
N THR A 257 -4.77 8.67 -7.20
CA THR A 257 -6.22 8.85 -7.36
C THR A 257 -6.79 7.82 -8.31
N LEU A 258 -7.78 7.06 -7.83
CA LEU A 258 -8.54 6.14 -8.66
C LEU A 258 -9.50 6.94 -9.54
N ARG A 259 -9.36 6.81 -10.88
CA ARG A 259 -10.26 7.42 -11.86
C ARG A 259 -11.63 6.75 -11.82
N ARG A 260 -12.60 7.46 -12.36
CA ARG A 260 -13.98 6.95 -12.51
C ARG A 260 -14.07 5.83 -13.52
#